data_4ac85682627ca3d83c9e84cc8a4c3431
#
_entry.id   4ac85682627ca3d83c9e84cc8a4c3431
#
_cell.length_a   1.000
_cell.length_b   1.000
_cell.length_c   1.000
_cell.angle_alpha   90.00
_cell.angle_beta   90.00
_cell.angle_gamma   90.00
#
_symmetry.space_group_name_H-M   'P 1'
#
loop_
_entity.id
_entity.type
_entity.pdbx_description
1 polymer ?
#
loop_
_entity_poly.entity_id
_entity_poly.type
_entity_poly.pdbx_seq_one_letter_code
_entity_poly.pdbx_strand_id
1 'polypeptide(L)'
;MAKPGPKPKLLNNPAILARLCEAIRTGATIELACKYAGISPGTYFDAQNRAKAGEPEWQGVAAELADAEGACAVEMLATVTNAARNGTWPAAAWMLERRYPMMYGRSESRFIQQAEPVEPYQTREELIKALASIPADVLSDALAARKQSA
;
A
#
# COMPACT_ATOMS: atom_id res chain seq x y z
N MET A 1 -36.24 4.56 19.23
CA MET A 1 -35.35 5.56 18.58
C MET A 1 -33.94 5.33 19.09
N ALA A 2 -33.01 4.87 18.24
CA ALA A 2 -31.62 4.70 18.61
C ALA A 2 -30.99 6.10 18.83
N LYS A 3 -30.28 6.29 19.96
CA LYS A 3 -29.49 7.51 20.20
C LYS A 3 -28.48 7.70 19.06
N PRO A 4 -28.39 8.90 18.45
CA PRO A 4 -27.35 9.16 17.48
C PRO A 4 -25.99 8.92 18.14
N GLY A 5 -25.15 8.09 17.51
CA GLY A 5 -23.81 7.82 17.96
C GLY A 5 -22.96 9.11 18.04
N PRO A 6 -21.84 9.10 18.79
CA PRO A 6 -21.00 10.27 18.91
C PRO A 6 -20.57 10.76 17.52
N LYS A 7 -20.74 12.07 17.26
CA LYS A 7 -20.41 12.69 15.99
C LYS A 7 -18.95 12.40 15.60
N PRO A 8 -18.67 12.06 14.36
CA PRO A 8 -17.32 11.71 13.90
C PRO A 8 -16.32 12.85 14.16
N LYS A 9 -15.24 12.56 14.87
CA LYS A 9 -14.24 13.56 15.30
C LYS A 9 -13.62 14.33 14.12
N LEU A 10 -13.39 13.67 12.98
CA LEU A 10 -12.77 14.30 11.80
C LEU A 10 -13.67 15.33 11.11
N LEU A 11 -14.99 15.10 11.03
CA LEU A 11 -15.91 16.05 10.40
C LEU A 11 -16.15 17.29 11.28
N ASN A 12 -16.17 17.12 12.59
CA ASN A 12 -16.56 18.18 13.50
C ASN A 12 -15.38 18.93 14.11
N ASN A 13 -14.15 18.54 13.80
CA ASN A 13 -12.95 19.19 14.32
C ASN A 13 -11.88 19.36 13.23
N PRO A 14 -11.91 20.50 12.50
CA PRO A 14 -10.95 20.78 11.46
C PRO A 14 -9.50 20.82 11.95
N ALA A 15 -9.28 21.12 13.24
CA ALA A 15 -7.94 21.11 13.81
C ALA A 15 -7.35 19.69 13.89
N ILE A 16 -8.17 18.67 14.12
CA ILE A 16 -7.73 17.26 14.09
C ILE A 16 -7.35 16.87 12.65
N LEU A 17 -8.18 17.23 11.67
CA LEU A 17 -7.90 16.94 10.26
C LEU A 17 -6.62 17.66 9.80
N ALA A 18 -6.45 18.94 10.16
CA ALA A 18 -5.25 19.71 9.83
C ALA A 18 -3.98 19.05 10.40
N ARG A 19 -3.97 18.65 11.68
CA ARG A 19 -2.85 17.93 12.30
C ARG A 19 -2.56 16.58 11.63
N LEU A 20 -3.62 15.87 11.26
CA LEU A 20 -3.49 14.59 10.55
C LEU A 20 -2.81 14.79 9.19
N CYS A 21 -3.29 15.75 8.39
CA CYS A 21 -2.71 16.11 7.10
C CYS A 21 -1.27 16.63 7.23
N GLU A 22 -0.97 17.42 8.25
CA GLU A 22 0.39 17.90 8.54
C GLU A 22 1.35 16.72 8.75
N ALA A 23 0.98 15.76 9.62
CA ALA A 23 1.81 14.60 9.87
C ALA A 23 1.99 13.72 8.61
N ILE A 24 0.94 13.54 7.80
CA ILE A 24 1.01 12.79 6.54
C ILE A 24 1.96 13.49 5.56
N ARG A 25 1.90 14.82 5.43
CA ARG A 25 2.81 15.59 4.56
C ARG A 25 4.28 15.43 4.95
N THR A 26 4.59 15.24 6.24
CA THR A 26 5.97 14.98 6.68
C THR A 26 6.44 13.53 6.46
N GLY A 27 5.60 12.67 5.90
CA GLY A 27 5.93 11.27 5.63
C GLY A 27 5.68 10.31 6.80
N ALA A 28 4.92 10.74 7.81
CA ALA A 28 4.55 9.86 8.91
C ALA A 28 3.65 8.71 8.41
N THR A 29 3.82 7.52 8.99
CA THR A 29 2.86 6.42 8.76
C THR A 29 1.47 6.79 9.26
N ILE A 30 0.43 6.19 8.70
CA ILE A 30 -0.97 6.47 9.11
C ILE A 30 -1.16 6.29 10.62
N GLU A 31 -0.52 5.27 11.21
CA GLU A 31 -0.59 5.03 12.66
C GLU A 31 0.01 6.19 13.47
N LEU A 32 1.20 6.68 13.08
CA LEU A 32 1.86 7.82 13.73
C LEU A 32 1.07 9.11 13.53
N ALA A 33 0.58 9.36 12.32
CA ALA A 33 -0.24 10.52 12.00
C ALA A 33 -1.54 10.55 12.82
N CYS A 34 -2.23 9.41 12.93
CA CYS A 34 -3.42 9.27 13.77
C CYS A 34 -3.10 9.52 15.24
N LYS A 35 -2.01 8.97 15.76
CA LYS A 35 -1.55 9.19 17.14
C LYS A 35 -1.24 10.67 17.40
N TYR A 36 -0.56 11.33 16.49
CA TYR A 36 -0.27 12.77 16.55
C TYR A 36 -1.54 13.62 16.51
N ALA A 37 -2.50 13.26 15.67
CA ALA A 37 -3.79 13.94 15.59
C ALA A 37 -4.76 13.63 16.74
N GLY A 38 -4.47 12.64 17.59
CA GLY A 38 -5.31 12.24 18.73
C GLY A 38 -6.55 11.42 18.35
N ILE A 39 -6.44 10.63 17.29
CA ILE A 39 -7.48 9.70 16.81
C ILE A 39 -6.93 8.27 16.71
N SER A 40 -7.84 7.29 16.59
CA SER A 40 -7.46 5.91 16.28
C SER A 40 -7.29 5.72 14.77
N PRO A 41 -6.43 4.77 14.32
CA PRO A 41 -6.37 4.39 12.91
C PRO A 41 -7.72 3.94 12.34
N GLY A 42 -8.56 3.30 13.16
CA GLY A 42 -9.93 2.92 12.78
C GLY A 42 -10.77 4.13 12.34
N THR A 43 -10.61 5.28 12.99
CA THR A 43 -11.31 6.53 12.60
C THR A 43 -10.88 7.02 11.21
N TYR A 44 -9.60 6.88 10.87
CA TYR A 44 -9.07 7.21 9.54
C TYR A 44 -9.67 6.29 8.46
N PHE A 45 -9.59 4.97 8.68
CA PHE A 45 -10.11 4.01 7.71
C PHE A 45 -11.64 4.07 7.55
N ASP A 46 -12.38 4.36 8.63
CA ASP A 46 -13.83 4.57 8.57
C ASP A 46 -14.15 5.79 7.68
N ALA A 47 -13.43 6.91 7.84
CA ALA A 47 -13.59 8.09 6.99
C ALA A 47 -13.36 7.76 5.49
N GLN A 48 -12.29 7.03 5.18
CA GLN A 48 -11.99 6.60 3.82
C GLN A 48 -13.08 5.68 3.24
N ASN A 49 -13.58 4.73 4.02
CA ASN A 49 -14.61 3.79 3.59
C ASN A 49 -15.95 4.51 3.34
N ARG A 50 -16.32 5.47 4.18
CA ARG A 50 -17.55 6.27 4.02
C ARG A 50 -17.47 7.18 2.80
N ALA A 51 -16.31 7.77 2.54
CA ALA A 51 -16.08 8.54 1.30
C ALA A 51 -16.22 7.65 0.06
N LYS A 52 -15.64 6.43 0.08
CA LYS A 52 -15.78 5.43 -1.01
C LYS A 52 -17.23 4.96 -1.19
N ALA A 53 -18.01 4.92 -0.11
CA ALA A 53 -19.44 4.62 -0.16
C ALA A 53 -20.29 5.78 -0.75
N GLY A 54 -19.66 6.91 -1.07
CA GLY A 54 -20.31 8.05 -1.70
C GLY A 54 -20.98 9.02 -0.72
N GLU A 55 -20.66 8.97 0.58
CA GLU A 55 -21.19 9.92 1.56
C GLU A 55 -20.59 11.32 1.33
N PRO A 56 -21.41 12.35 0.94
CA PRO A 56 -20.87 13.62 0.46
C PRO A 56 -20.03 14.37 1.50
N GLU A 57 -20.42 14.30 2.76
CA GLU A 57 -19.72 14.99 3.87
C GLU A 57 -18.31 14.45 4.13
N TRP A 58 -18.02 13.20 3.70
CA TRP A 58 -16.71 12.57 3.87
C TRP A 58 -15.78 12.76 2.68
N GLN A 59 -16.33 13.15 1.53
CA GLN A 59 -15.53 13.33 0.32
C GLN A 59 -14.48 14.44 0.48
N GLY A 60 -14.84 15.54 1.14
CA GLY A 60 -13.90 16.62 1.44
C GLY A 60 -12.75 16.15 2.33
N VAL A 61 -13.04 15.38 3.38
CA VAL A 61 -12.02 14.81 4.28
C VAL A 61 -11.09 13.88 3.51
N ALA A 62 -11.64 12.98 2.70
CA ALA A 62 -10.84 12.05 1.90
C ALA A 62 -9.97 12.77 0.85
N ALA A 63 -10.47 13.84 0.25
CA ALA A 63 -9.71 14.66 -0.68
C ALA A 63 -8.52 15.34 0.01
N GLU A 64 -8.71 15.97 1.17
CA GLU A 64 -7.63 16.60 1.93
C GLU A 64 -6.54 15.60 2.37
N LEU A 65 -6.95 14.38 2.73
CA LEU A 65 -6.00 13.30 3.07
C LEU A 65 -5.21 12.84 1.84
N ALA A 66 -5.87 12.65 0.70
CA ALA A 66 -5.22 12.27 -0.56
C ALA A 66 -4.25 13.36 -1.04
N ASP A 67 -4.63 14.64 -0.90
CA ASP A 67 -3.75 15.78 -1.22
C ASP A 67 -2.51 15.80 -0.32
N ALA A 68 -2.65 15.48 0.96
CA ALA A 68 -1.54 15.41 1.89
C ALA A 68 -0.56 14.27 1.54
N GLU A 69 -1.07 13.09 1.18
CA GLU A 69 -0.27 11.95 0.72
C GLU A 69 0.45 12.27 -0.60
N GLY A 70 -0.26 12.87 -1.55
CA GLY A 70 0.29 13.30 -2.84
C GLY A 70 1.39 14.34 -2.69
N ALA A 71 1.20 15.33 -1.82
CA ALA A 71 2.21 16.36 -1.54
C ALA A 71 3.49 15.74 -0.96
N CYS A 72 3.37 14.82 0.00
CA CYS A 72 4.51 14.09 0.56
C CYS A 72 5.27 13.32 -0.52
N ALA A 73 4.57 12.56 -1.35
CA ALA A 73 5.18 11.77 -2.42
C ALA A 73 5.95 12.65 -3.43
N VAL A 74 5.38 13.81 -3.82
CA VAL A 74 6.00 14.75 -4.74
C VAL A 74 7.26 15.36 -4.14
N GLU A 75 7.23 15.75 -2.86
CA GLU A 75 8.40 16.31 -2.16
C GLU A 75 9.55 15.30 -2.06
N MET A 76 9.25 14.05 -1.70
CA MET A 76 10.25 12.99 -1.64
C MET A 76 10.83 12.69 -3.04
N LEU A 77 10.00 12.65 -4.07
CA LEU A 77 10.45 12.51 -5.46
C LEU A 77 11.35 13.68 -5.90
N ALA A 78 11.01 14.92 -5.54
CA ALA A 78 11.84 16.09 -5.84
C ALA A 78 13.21 15.97 -5.18
N THR A 79 13.26 15.53 -3.92
CA THR A 79 14.50 15.31 -3.18
C THR A 79 15.40 14.27 -3.88
N VAL A 80 14.86 13.11 -4.24
CA VAL A 80 15.60 12.05 -4.95
C VAL A 80 16.07 12.55 -6.33
N THR A 81 15.20 13.25 -7.06
CA THR A 81 15.52 13.81 -8.38
C THR A 81 16.65 14.85 -8.30
N ASN A 82 16.63 15.72 -7.30
CA ASN A 82 17.68 16.70 -7.09
C ASN A 82 19.01 16.02 -6.72
N ALA A 83 19.00 15.00 -5.86
CA ALA A 83 20.18 14.22 -5.54
C ALA A 83 20.78 13.55 -6.80
N ALA A 84 19.94 12.97 -7.65
CA ALA A 84 20.36 12.37 -8.92
C ALA A 84 21.01 13.39 -9.87
N ARG A 85 20.42 14.59 -10.01
CA ARG A 85 20.95 15.69 -10.84
C ARG A 85 22.27 16.23 -10.31
N ASN A 86 22.48 16.20 -8.99
CA ASN A 86 23.70 16.64 -8.33
C ASN A 86 24.79 15.54 -8.29
N GLY A 87 24.67 14.50 -9.10
CA GLY A 87 25.70 13.48 -9.27
C GLY A 87 25.60 12.28 -8.33
N THR A 88 24.54 12.17 -7.53
CA THR A 88 24.32 11.00 -6.69
C THR A 88 23.75 9.86 -7.56
N TRP A 89 24.64 9.08 -8.20
CA TRP A 89 24.24 8.03 -9.14
C TRP A 89 23.30 6.95 -8.55
N PRO A 90 23.38 6.57 -7.25
CA PRO A 90 22.42 5.64 -6.68
C PRO A 90 20.98 6.16 -6.69
N ALA A 91 20.79 7.48 -6.52
CA ALA A 91 19.46 8.10 -6.63
C ALA A 91 18.92 8.01 -8.07
N ALA A 92 19.79 8.25 -9.07
CA ALA A 92 19.43 8.10 -10.49
C ALA A 92 19.10 6.65 -10.84
N ALA A 93 19.89 5.69 -10.38
CA ALA A 93 19.66 4.26 -10.57
C ALA A 93 18.33 3.83 -9.94
N TRP A 94 18.07 4.25 -8.69
CA TRP A 94 16.81 3.97 -8.00
C TRP A 94 15.59 4.50 -8.76
N MET A 95 15.68 5.73 -9.30
CA MET A 95 14.61 6.31 -10.13
C MET A 95 14.35 5.50 -11.39
N LEU A 96 15.41 5.07 -12.09
CA LEU A 96 15.31 4.24 -13.30
C LEU A 96 14.69 2.87 -13.00
N GLU A 97 15.12 2.20 -11.93
CA GLU A 97 14.56 0.92 -11.50
C GLU A 97 13.06 1.02 -11.20
N ARG A 98 12.61 2.11 -10.57
CA ARG A 98 11.21 2.32 -10.20
C ARG A 98 10.33 2.80 -11.36
N ARG A 99 10.86 3.69 -12.21
CA ARG A 99 10.10 4.27 -13.32
C ARG A 99 10.01 3.33 -14.53
N TYR A 100 11.08 2.56 -14.76
CA TYR A 100 11.21 1.68 -15.91
C TYR A 100 11.65 0.27 -15.49
N PRO A 101 10.85 -0.45 -14.68
CA PRO A 101 11.24 -1.72 -14.09
C PRO A 101 11.55 -2.80 -15.14
N MET A 102 10.88 -2.75 -16.28
CA MET A 102 11.13 -3.71 -17.38
C MET A 102 12.50 -3.53 -18.05
N MET A 103 13.06 -2.32 -18.01
CA MET A 103 14.36 -2.02 -18.63
C MET A 103 15.51 -2.04 -17.63
N TYR A 104 15.30 -1.49 -16.45
CA TYR A 104 16.33 -1.27 -15.44
C TYR A 104 16.09 -1.98 -14.10
N GLY A 105 14.93 -2.66 -13.94
CA GLY A 105 14.60 -3.40 -12.73
C GLY A 105 15.56 -4.59 -12.53
N ARG A 106 15.74 -4.98 -11.27
CA ARG A 106 16.48 -6.19 -10.92
C ARG A 106 15.82 -7.41 -11.54
N SER A 107 16.60 -8.44 -11.88
CA SER A 107 16.10 -9.65 -12.54
C SER A 107 14.90 -10.27 -11.81
N GLU A 108 14.94 -10.35 -10.50
CA GLU A 108 13.84 -10.86 -9.66
C GLU A 108 12.53 -10.10 -9.86
N SER A 109 12.59 -8.75 -9.93
CA SER A 109 11.39 -7.92 -10.16
C SER A 109 10.80 -8.13 -11.55
N ARG A 110 11.62 -8.43 -12.55
CA ARG A 110 11.14 -8.75 -13.91
C ARG A 110 10.41 -10.09 -13.96
N PHE A 111 10.90 -11.10 -13.25
CA PHE A 111 10.23 -12.40 -13.18
C PHE A 111 8.87 -12.33 -12.51
N ILE A 112 8.75 -11.56 -11.41
CA ILE A 112 7.46 -11.37 -10.71
C ILE A 112 6.43 -10.65 -11.60
N GLN A 113 6.86 -9.64 -12.39
CA GLN A 113 5.95 -8.90 -13.28
C GLN A 113 5.58 -9.67 -14.54
N GLN A 114 6.38 -10.66 -14.95
CA GLN A 114 6.10 -11.53 -16.09
C GLN A 114 5.38 -12.82 -15.69
N ALA A 115 5.31 -13.14 -14.41
CA ALA A 115 4.48 -14.23 -13.95
C ALA A 115 3.01 -13.88 -14.25
N GLU A 116 2.38 -14.64 -15.13
CA GLU A 116 0.94 -14.56 -15.32
C GLU A 116 0.26 -14.77 -13.97
N PRO A 117 -0.81 -14.00 -13.65
CA PRO A 117 -1.56 -14.23 -12.44
C PRO A 117 -2.06 -15.67 -12.45
N VAL A 118 -1.52 -16.48 -11.54
CA VAL A 118 -2.04 -17.84 -11.33
C VAL A 118 -3.42 -17.66 -10.71
N GLU A 119 -4.47 -17.91 -11.50
CA GLU A 119 -5.84 -17.93 -10.99
C GLU A 119 -5.91 -18.93 -9.81
N PRO A 120 -6.39 -18.50 -8.64
CA PRO A 120 -6.53 -19.42 -7.52
C PRO A 120 -7.52 -20.52 -7.89
N TYR A 121 -7.14 -21.77 -7.68
CA TYR A 121 -8.03 -22.89 -7.90
C TYR A 121 -9.35 -22.70 -7.14
N GLN A 122 -10.45 -22.60 -7.88
CA GLN A 122 -11.77 -22.30 -7.29
C GLN A 122 -12.40 -23.53 -6.64
N THR A 123 -11.98 -24.73 -7.03
CA THR A 123 -12.49 -25.98 -6.48
C THR A 123 -11.38 -26.92 -6.02
N ARG A 124 -11.70 -27.75 -5.01
CA ARG A 124 -10.80 -28.81 -4.53
C ARG A 124 -10.44 -29.80 -5.65
N GLU A 125 -11.35 -30.03 -6.59
CA GLU A 125 -11.18 -30.96 -7.70
C GLU A 125 -10.17 -30.43 -8.71
N GLU A 126 -10.20 -29.14 -9.03
CA GLU A 126 -9.22 -28.49 -9.89
C GLU A 126 -7.82 -28.53 -9.27
N LEU A 127 -7.71 -28.30 -7.95
CA LEU A 127 -6.47 -28.43 -7.22
C LEU A 127 -5.90 -29.84 -7.28
N ILE A 128 -6.73 -30.86 -7.07
CA ILE A 128 -6.31 -32.28 -7.14
C ILE A 128 -5.83 -32.63 -8.55
N LYS A 129 -6.54 -32.17 -9.58
CA LYS A 129 -6.15 -32.39 -10.98
C LYS A 129 -4.82 -31.73 -11.34
N ALA A 130 -4.61 -30.50 -10.85
CA ALA A 130 -3.35 -29.79 -11.03
C ALA A 130 -2.17 -30.47 -10.29
N LEU A 131 -2.40 -30.93 -9.05
CA LEU A 131 -1.39 -31.69 -8.30
C LEU A 131 -1.05 -33.03 -8.94
N ALA A 132 -2.02 -33.70 -9.54
CA ALA A 132 -1.81 -34.95 -10.26
C ALA A 132 -0.99 -34.79 -11.56
N SER A 133 -0.91 -33.59 -12.10
CA SER A 133 -0.09 -33.29 -13.28
C SER A 133 1.37 -32.99 -12.97
N ILE A 134 1.73 -32.81 -11.69
CA ILE A 134 3.11 -32.53 -11.27
C ILE A 134 3.87 -33.87 -11.16
N PRO A 135 5.07 -33.96 -11.77
CA PRO A 135 5.91 -35.16 -11.67
C PRO A 135 6.25 -35.49 -10.20
N ALA A 136 6.27 -36.77 -9.85
CA ALA A 136 6.42 -37.23 -8.47
C ALA A 136 7.77 -36.85 -7.83
N ASP A 137 8.82 -36.72 -8.63
CA ASP A 137 10.16 -36.25 -8.23
C ASP A 137 10.09 -34.78 -7.73
N VAL A 138 9.40 -33.90 -8.44
CA VAL A 138 9.23 -32.49 -8.06
C VAL A 138 8.45 -32.36 -6.75
N LEU A 139 7.41 -33.17 -6.57
CA LEU A 139 6.63 -33.20 -5.30
C LEU A 139 7.46 -33.71 -4.12
N SER A 140 8.30 -34.73 -4.35
CA SER A 140 9.17 -35.29 -3.29
C SER A 140 10.23 -34.29 -2.84
N ASP A 141 10.82 -33.54 -3.78
CA ASP A 141 11.82 -32.52 -3.49
C ASP A 141 11.23 -31.33 -2.72
N ALA A 142 10.04 -30.89 -3.10
CA ALA A 142 9.31 -29.82 -2.41
C ALA A 142 8.95 -30.21 -0.95
N LEU A 143 8.53 -31.46 -0.73
CA LEU A 143 8.25 -32.00 0.60
C LEU A 143 9.51 -32.15 1.46
N ALA A 144 10.65 -32.52 0.87
CA ALA A 144 11.94 -32.62 1.55
C ALA A 144 12.44 -31.24 1.97
N ALA A 145 12.35 -30.23 1.10
CA ALA A 145 12.72 -28.84 1.41
C ALA A 145 11.89 -28.26 2.58
N ARG A 146 10.60 -28.55 2.63
CA ARG A 146 9.71 -28.11 3.72
C ARG A 146 10.07 -28.70 5.08
N LYS A 147 10.53 -29.95 5.11
CA LYS A 147 10.95 -30.64 6.35
C LYS A 147 12.27 -30.09 6.91
N GLN A 148 13.11 -29.46 6.09
CA GLN A 148 14.37 -28.82 6.52
C GLN A 148 14.16 -27.38 7.05
N SER A 149 12.97 -26.76 6.82
CA SER A 149 12.64 -25.40 7.23
C SER A 149 11.76 -25.34 8.47
N ALA A 150 11.37 -26.46 9.05
CA ALA A 150 10.55 -26.58 10.25
C ALA A 150 11.35 -27.08 11.44
#